data_cbc037e6589b3f4887c92f491f9aede3
#
_entry.id   cbc037e6589b3f4887c92f491f9aede3
#
_cell.length_a   1.000
_cell.length_b   1.000
_cell.length_c   1.000
_cell.angle_alpha   90.00
_cell.angle_beta   90.00
_cell.angle_gamma   90.00
#
_symmetry.space_group_name_H-M   'P 1'
#
loop_
_entity.id
_entity.type
_entity.pdbx_description
1 polymer ?
#
loop_
_entity_poly.entity_id
_entity_poly.type
_entity_poly.pdbx_seq_one_letter_code
_entity_poly.pdbx_strand_id
1 'polypeptide(L)'
;MKINSMFSVLLGIVALVFAGCESSSEGESAITLDTYELNVDGGGGDIPLYYFVSNPKKSGEFDVVCTESWVSLKEVTSKTIVLHVEASDSSDERFAMVTIKYPGAESVKVTLLQDKQLLNKFSFAVSNVTYKSCTVSYKPLDKNRPYMANIIDAEYFKQSGVGQDIAFVD
;
A
#
# COMPACT_ATOMS: atom_id res chain seq x y z
N MET A 1 -82.27 -28.70 -46.15
CA MET A 1 -82.14 -27.28 -45.62
C MET A 1 -81.40 -27.36 -44.27
N LYS A 2 -80.38 -26.52 -44.13
CA LYS A 2 -79.58 -26.26 -42.94
C LYS A 2 -78.42 -27.21 -42.65
N ILE A 3 -77.29 -26.67 -43.03
CA ILE A 3 -75.92 -26.84 -42.71
C ILE A 3 -75.72 -26.63 -41.20
N ASN A 4 -74.93 -27.45 -40.54
CA ASN A 4 -74.22 -27.02 -39.35
C ASN A 4 -72.82 -27.69 -39.36
N SER A 5 -71.90 -26.81 -39.67
CA SER A 5 -70.47 -27.04 -39.58
C SER A 5 -70.08 -27.15 -38.10
N MET A 6 -69.56 -28.30 -37.70
CA MET A 6 -68.85 -28.44 -36.42
C MET A 6 -67.35 -28.18 -36.67
N PHE A 7 -66.94 -27.01 -36.23
CA PHE A 7 -65.57 -26.62 -36.15
C PHE A 7 -64.92 -27.34 -34.97
N SER A 8 -64.07 -28.33 -35.25
CA SER A 8 -63.28 -29.00 -34.24
C SER A 8 -62.03 -28.14 -33.98
N VAL A 9 -62.01 -27.44 -32.90
CA VAL A 9 -60.84 -26.70 -32.44
C VAL A 9 -59.89 -27.68 -31.76
N LEU A 10 -58.83 -28.06 -32.45
CA LEU A 10 -57.71 -28.82 -31.89
C LEU A 10 -56.82 -27.84 -31.09
N LEU A 11 -57.01 -27.88 -29.78
CA LEU A 11 -56.20 -27.08 -28.85
C LEU A 11 -54.82 -27.76 -28.71
N GLY A 12 -53.84 -27.34 -29.50
CA GLY A 12 -52.45 -27.77 -29.37
C GLY A 12 -51.84 -27.10 -28.13
N ILE A 13 -51.60 -27.87 -27.08
CA ILE A 13 -50.78 -27.45 -25.94
C ILE A 13 -49.32 -27.48 -26.37
N VAL A 14 -48.77 -26.32 -26.74
CA VAL A 14 -47.34 -26.14 -26.88
C VAL A 14 -46.77 -26.01 -25.46
N ALA A 15 -46.22 -27.10 -24.96
CA ALA A 15 -45.39 -27.05 -23.75
C ALA A 15 -44.07 -26.37 -24.12
N LEU A 16 -43.97 -25.08 -23.89
CA LEU A 16 -42.71 -24.35 -23.85
C LEU A 16 -41.89 -24.85 -22.65
N VAL A 17 -41.01 -25.81 -22.95
CA VAL A 17 -39.92 -26.16 -22.01
C VAL A 17 -38.96 -24.98 -21.99
N PHE A 18 -39.16 -24.09 -21.04
CA PHE A 18 -38.09 -23.15 -20.64
C PHE A 18 -37.00 -24.01 -20.02
N ALA A 19 -36.06 -24.47 -20.81
CA ALA A 19 -34.75 -24.83 -20.29
C ALA A 19 -34.15 -23.52 -19.74
N GLY A 20 -34.45 -23.26 -18.47
CA GLY A 20 -33.74 -22.25 -17.70
C GLY A 20 -32.29 -22.66 -17.70
N CYS A 21 -31.50 -22.07 -18.57
CA CYS A 21 -30.07 -21.97 -18.37
C CYS A 21 -29.92 -21.14 -17.10
N GLU A 22 -29.83 -21.77 -15.95
CA GLU A 22 -29.17 -21.17 -14.79
C GLU A 22 -27.69 -21.02 -15.18
N SER A 23 -27.40 -19.99 -15.99
CA SER A 23 -26.08 -19.42 -15.97
C SER A 23 -25.96 -18.83 -14.56
N SER A 24 -25.36 -19.59 -13.66
CA SER A 24 -24.73 -19.01 -12.49
C SER A 24 -23.69 -18.03 -13.01
N SER A 25 -24.08 -16.80 -13.27
CA SER A 25 -23.16 -15.72 -13.46
C SER A 25 -22.47 -15.56 -12.11
N GLU A 26 -21.40 -16.35 -11.90
CA GLU A 26 -20.45 -15.97 -10.86
C GLU A 26 -20.09 -14.52 -11.17
N GLY A 27 -20.52 -13.60 -10.32
CA GLY A 27 -20.27 -12.19 -10.53
C GLY A 27 -18.80 -11.96 -10.80
N GLU A 28 -18.51 -11.02 -11.67
CA GLU A 28 -17.12 -10.63 -11.97
C GLU A 28 -16.43 -10.23 -10.66
N SER A 29 -15.21 -10.72 -10.46
CA SER A 29 -14.40 -10.33 -9.30
C SER A 29 -13.97 -8.88 -9.46
N ALA A 30 -13.89 -8.13 -8.37
CA ALA A 30 -13.32 -6.78 -8.41
C ALA A 30 -12.46 -6.54 -7.17
N ILE A 31 -11.34 -5.87 -7.37
CA ILE A 31 -10.40 -5.45 -6.32
C ILE A 31 -10.71 -4.00 -5.94
N THR A 32 -10.85 -3.75 -4.66
CA THR A 32 -10.91 -2.39 -4.09
C THR A 32 -9.80 -2.24 -3.08
N LEU A 33 -9.08 -1.12 -3.14
CA LEU A 33 -8.00 -0.77 -2.22
C LEU A 33 -8.45 0.39 -1.33
N ASP A 34 -7.88 0.49 -0.14
CA ASP A 34 -8.06 1.65 0.75
C ASP A 34 -7.40 2.92 0.21
N THR A 35 -6.32 2.76 -0.57
CA THR A 35 -5.66 3.86 -1.27
C THR A 35 -5.04 3.39 -2.59
N TYR A 36 -4.85 4.32 -3.52
CA TYR A 36 -4.16 4.11 -4.79
C TYR A 36 -2.86 4.92 -4.89
N GLU A 37 -2.52 5.64 -3.81
CA GLU A 37 -1.30 6.39 -3.68
C GLU A 37 -0.68 6.13 -2.32
N LEU A 38 0.60 5.78 -2.28
CA LEU A 38 1.39 5.53 -1.10
C LEU A 38 2.53 6.52 -1.02
N ASN A 39 2.60 7.27 0.07
CA ASN A 39 3.73 8.13 0.38
C ASN A 39 4.59 7.43 1.44
N VAL A 40 5.86 7.26 1.13
CA VAL A 40 6.82 6.53 1.96
C VAL A 40 8.01 7.43 2.23
N ASP A 41 8.44 7.51 3.48
CA ASP A 41 9.64 8.26 3.79
C ASP A 41 10.91 7.63 3.19
N GLY A 42 11.99 8.40 3.12
CA GLY A 42 13.24 7.93 2.53
C GLY A 42 13.87 6.74 3.25
N GLY A 43 13.48 6.45 4.49
CA GLY A 43 13.95 5.29 5.25
C GLY A 43 13.37 3.96 4.76
N GLY A 44 12.28 4.00 3.99
CA GLY A 44 11.60 2.82 3.50
C GLY A 44 10.87 2.05 4.61
N GLY A 45 10.71 0.75 4.39
CA GLY A 45 10.08 -0.15 5.36
C GLY A 45 8.95 -0.99 4.76
N ASP A 46 8.15 -1.60 5.63
CA ASP A 46 7.04 -2.45 5.23
C ASP A 46 5.73 -1.66 5.27
N ILE A 47 5.07 -1.58 4.12
CA ILE A 47 3.87 -0.76 3.92
C ILE A 47 2.66 -1.68 3.68
N PRO A 48 1.69 -1.71 4.59
CA PRO A 48 0.46 -2.46 4.39
C PRO A 48 -0.51 -1.68 3.49
N LEU A 49 -1.03 -2.34 2.48
CA LEU A 49 -2.09 -1.87 1.60
C LEU A 49 -3.33 -2.74 1.85
N TYR A 50 -4.40 -2.16 2.35
CA TYR A 50 -5.61 -2.90 2.65
C TYR A 50 -6.44 -3.10 1.40
N TYR A 51 -7.01 -4.28 1.26
CA TYR A 51 -7.82 -4.62 0.10
C TYR A 51 -9.12 -5.33 0.47
N PHE A 52 -10.05 -5.28 -0.48
CA PHE A 52 -11.26 -6.10 -0.50
C PHE A 52 -11.45 -6.66 -1.90
N VAL A 53 -11.83 -7.94 -2.00
CA VAL A 53 -12.21 -8.58 -3.27
C VAL A 53 -13.67 -8.97 -3.19
N SER A 54 -14.48 -8.42 -4.08
CA SER A 54 -15.86 -8.89 -4.30
C SER A 54 -15.85 -10.16 -5.16
N ASN A 55 -16.76 -11.10 -4.90
CA ASN A 55 -16.87 -12.38 -5.59
C ASN A 55 -15.52 -13.11 -5.74
N PRO A 56 -14.84 -13.43 -4.62
CA PRO A 56 -13.50 -14.01 -4.68
C PRO A 56 -13.56 -15.44 -5.25
N LYS A 57 -12.60 -15.77 -6.11
CA LYS A 57 -12.43 -17.14 -6.66
C LYS A 57 -11.79 -18.05 -5.61
N LYS A 58 -12.20 -19.33 -5.57
CA LYS A 58 -11.70 -20.32 -4.60
C LYS A 58 -10.18 -20.53 -4.64
N SER A 59 -9.56 -20.37 -5.79
CA SER A 59 -8.12 -20.49 -6.01
C SER A 59 -7.49 -19.17 -6.45
N GLY A 60 -8.07 -18.04 -6.04
CA GLY A 60 -7.58 -16.73 -6.43
C GLY A 60 -6.34 -16.36 -5.63
N GLU A 61 -5.22 -16.23 -6.31
CA GLU A 61 -3.97 -15.69 -5.76
C GLU A 61 -3.69 -14.34 -6.40
N PHE A 62 -3.05 -13.46 -5.63
CA PHE A 62 -2.62 -12.17 -6.14
C PHE A 62 -1.31 -12.30 -6.89
N ASP A 63 -1.23 -11.66 -8.07
CA ASP A 63 0.01 -11.39 -8.79
C ASP A 63 0.32 -9.90 -8.64
N VAL A 64 1.43 -9.58 -7.97
CA VAL A 64 1.85 -8.22 -7.66
C VAL A 64 3.15 -7.93 -8.40
N VAL A 65 3.08 -6.98 -9.33
CA VAL A 65 4.20 -6.59 -10.17
C VAL A 65 4.62 -5.17 -9.85
N CYS A 66 5.86 -4.99 -9.44
CA CYS A 66 6.46 -3.69 -9.17
C CYS A 66 7.32 -3.26 -10.36
N THR A 67 7.30 -1.98 -10.74
CA THR A 67 8.12 -1.46 -11.85
C THR A 67 9.58 -1.31 -11.47
N GLU A 68 9.86 -1.12 -10.20
CA GLU A 68 11.18 -0.79 -9.67
C GLU A 68 11.66 -1.87 -8.69
N SER A 69 12.94 -2.21 -8.72
CA SER A 69 13.55 -3.26 -7.90
C SER A 69 13.59 -2.94 -6.41
N TRP A 70 13.52 -1.65 -6.05
CA TRP A 70 13.49 -1.20 -4.66
C TRP A 70 12.12 -1.32 -3.99
N VAL A 71 11.10 -1.79 -4.72
CA VAL A 71 9.79 -2.17 -4.19
C VAL A 71 9.54 -3.64 -4.48
N SER A 72 9.20 -4.41 -3.49
CA SER A 72 8.89 -5.84 -3.63
C SER A 72 7.66 -6.24 -2.82
N LEU A 73 7.01 -7.32 -3.26
CA LEU A 73 5.97 -7.94 -2.46
C LEU A 73 6.63 -8.70 -1.30
N LYS A 74 6.25 -8.37 -0.06
CA LYS A 74 6.68 -9.10 1.13
C LYS A 74 5.74 -10.25 1.45
N GLU A 75 4.44 -9.97 1.56
CA GLU A 75 3.43 -10.99 1.87
C GLU A 75 2.03 -10.53 1.47
N VAL A 76 1.13 -11.49 1.31
CA VAL A 76 -0.31 -11.26 1.16
C VAL A 76 -1.03 -12.00 2.29
N THR A 77 -1.78 -11.25 3.08
CA THR A 77 -2.65 -11.80 4.14
C THR A 77 -4.10 -11.80 3.66
N SER A 78 -5.05 -12.19 4.51
CA SER A 78 -6.48 -12.13 4.17
C SER A 78 -7.05 -10.72 4.00
N LYS A 79 -6.32 -9.68 4.36
CA LYS A 79 -6.81 -8.29 4.35
C LYS A 79 -5.80 -7.28 3.81
N THR A 80 -4.54 -7.66 3.71
CA THR A 80 -3.45 -6.75 3.34
C THR A 80 -2.50 -7.37 2.34
N ILE A 81 -2.01 -6.54 1.43
CA ILE A 81 -0.81 -6.77 0.64
C ILE A 81 0.28 -5.94 1.30
N VAL A 82 1.34 -6.57 1.78
CA VAL A 82 2.46 -5.86 2.40
C VAL A 82 3.57 -5.73 1.38
N LEU A 83 3.89 -4.48 1.05
CA LEU A 83 5.01 -4.14 0.18
C LEU A 83 6.22 -3.83 1.06
N HIS A 84 7.38 -4.33 0.66
CA HIS A 84 8.66 -3.92 1.21
C HIS A 84 9.29 -2.87 0.31
N VAL A 85 9.65 -1.73 0.90
CA VAL A 85 10.27 -0.60 0.22
C VAL A 85 11.67 -0.41 0.79
N GLU A 86 12.69 -0.51 -0.05
CA GLU A 86 14.08 -0.30 0.36
C GLU A 86 14.31 1.17 0.72
N ALA A 87 15.22 1.42 1.67
CA ALA A 87 15.64 2.77 1.97
C ALA A 87 16.21 3.45 0.72
N SER A 88 15.88 4.73 0.53
CA SER A 88 16.44 5.52 -0.56
C SER A 88 17.87 5.94 -0.21
N ASP A 89 18.79 5.83 -1.15
CA ASP A 89 20.12 6.44 -1.10
C ASP A 89 20.18 7.74 -1.93
N SER A 90 19.05 8.11 -2.54
CA SER A 90 18.93 9.28 -3.41
C SER A 90 18.66 10.56 -2.61
N SER A 91 19.20 11.65 -3.11
CA SER A 91 18.85 13.02 -2.68
C SER A 91 17.55 13.54 -3.26
N ASP A 92 16.96 12.80 -4.20
CA ASP A 92 15.73 13.15 -4.90
C ASP A 92 14.62 12.15 -4.56
N GLU A 93 13.39 12.61 -4.66
CA GLU A 93 12.22 11.74 -4.59
C GLU A 93 12.23 10.73 -5.73
N ARG A 94 11.69 9.54 -5.48
CA ARG A 94 11.54 8.51 -6.49
C ARG A 94 10.15 7.89 -6.45
N PHE A 95 9.70 7.40 -7.57
CA PHE A 95 8.38 6.78 -7.68
C PHE A 95 8.45 5.39 -8.29
N ALA A 96 7.50 4.56 -7.93
CA ALA A 96 7.26 3.24 -8.51
C ALA A 96 5.76 3.05 -8.78
N MET A 97 5.44 2.16 -9.69
CA MET A 97 4.08 1.70 -9.91
C MET A 97 3.97 0.23 -9.52
N VAL A 98 2.98 -0.08 -8.71
CA VAL A 98 2.64 -1.44 -8.31
C VAL A 98 1.35 -1.83 -9.01
N THR A 99 1.38 -2.89 -9.80
CA THR A 99 0.20 -3.46 -10.46
C THR A 99 -0.23 -4.70 -9.72
N ILE A 100 -1.46 -4.72 -9.26
CA ILE A 100 -2.07 -5.81 -8.50
C ILE A 100 -3.10 -6.48 -9.38
N LYS A 101 -2.96 -7.78 -9.58
CA LYS A 101 -3.87 -8.60 -10.38
C LYS A 101 -4.49 -9.68 -9.50
N TYR A 102 -5.72 -10.01 -9.81
CA TYR A 102 -6.46 -11.10 -9.19
C TYR A 102 -7.32 -11.81 -10.25
N PRO A 103 -7.45 -13.14 -10.22
CA PRO A 103 -8.20 -13.88 -11.25
C PRO A 103 -9.64 -13.42 -11.37
N GLY A 104 -10.04 -13.05 -12.59
CA GLY A 104 -11.39 -12.58 -12.91
C GLY A 104 -11.71 -11.15 -12.47
N ALA A 105 -10.70 -10.37 -12.07
CA ALA A 105 -10.82 -8.95 -11.79
C ALA A 105 -9.97 -8.11 -12.72
N GLU A 106 -10.38 -6.88 -12.97
CA GLU A 106 -9.50 -5.89 -13.60
C GLU A 106 -8.31 -5.61 -12.68
N SER A 107 -7.13 -5.42 -13.28
CA SER A 107 -5.93 -5.07 -12.53
C SER A 107 -6.02 -3.65 -11.97
N VAL A 108 -5.58 -3.46 -10.75
CA VAL A 108 -5.48 -2.15 -10.13
C VAL A 108 -4.03 -1.70 -10.04
N LYS A 109 -3.81 -0.39 -10.12
CA LYS A 109 -2.49 0.22 -10.06
C LYS A 109 -2.41 1.13 -8.85
N VAL A 110 -1.29 1.05 -8.15
CA VAL A 110 -0.95 1.90 -7.00
C VAL A 110 0.32 2.65 -7.35
N THR A 111 0.30 3.96 -7.19
CA THR A 111 1.49 4.80 -7.30
C THR A 111 2.15 4.88 -5.93
N LEU A 112 3.44 4.61 -5.87
CA LEU A 112 4.26 4.76 -4.70
C LEU A 112 5.25 5.88 -4.92
N LEU A 113 5.21 6.89 -4.06
CA LEU A 113 6.16 7.99 -4.00
C LEU A 113 7.01 7.81 -2.75
N GLN A 114 8.30 7.71 -2.92
CA GLN A 114 9.24 7.69 -1.81
C GLN A 114 10.00 9.01 -1.74
N ASP A 115 9.94 9.62 -0.58
CA ASP A 115 10.69 10.81 -0.29
C ASP A 115 12.19 10.56 -0.41
N LYS A 116 12.93 11.64 -0.69
CA LYS A 116 14.39 11.63 -0.56
C LYS A 116 14.79 11.21 0.85
N GLN A 117 15.83 10.42 0.95
CA GLN A 117 16.43 10.20 2.24
C GLN A 117 17.09 11.51 2.70
N LEU A 118 16.59 12.06 3.78
CA LEU A 118 17.29 13.13 4.47
C LEU A 118 18.52 12.50 5.15
N LEU A 119 19.63 12.46 4.42
CA LEU A 119 20.92 11.95 4.91
C LEU A 119 21.52 12.89 5.96
N ASN A 120 20.70 13.44 6.83
CA ASN A 120 21.13 14.17 8.02
C ASN A 120 21.53 13.19 9.13
N LYS A 121 22.21 12.10 8.77
CA LYS A 121 22.78 11.21 9.77
C LYS A 121 24.02 11.90 10.35
N PHE A 122 23.89 12.23 11.61
CA PHE A 122 25.03 12.65 12.43
C PHE A 122 25.44 11.45 13.26
N SER A 123 26.73 11.20 13.35
CA SER A 123 27.25 10.45 14.49
C SER A 123 27.66 11.47 15.54
N PHE A 124 27.33 11.22 16.78
CA PHE A 124 27.82 11.99 17.88
C PHE A 124 28.51 11.07 18.90
N ALA A 125 29.49 11.62 19.59
CA ALA A 125 30.17 10.93 20.68
C ALA A 125 30.32 11.89 21.87
N VAL A 126 30.08 11.37 23.05
CA VAL A 126 30.29 12.10 24.29
C VAL A 126 31.54 11.53 24.98
N SER A 127 32.46 12.39 25.37
CA SER A 127 33.71 12.02 26.03
C SER A 127 34.09 13.01 27.09
N ASN A 128 35.11 12.72 27.93
CA ASN A 128 35.63 13.58 28.95
C ASN A 128 34.52 14.10 29.90
N VAL A 129 33.63 13.22 30.29
CA VAL A 129 32.50 13.58 31.14
C VAL A 129 32.99 13.82 32.58
N THR A 130 32.72 14.99 33.08
CA THR A 130 32.96 15.39 34.47
C THR A 130 31.65 15.85 35.09
N TYR A 131 31.66 16.22 36.34
CA TYR A 131 30.46 16.77 37.00
C TYR A 131 30.10 18.20 36.52
N LYS A 132 30.97 18.84 35.74
CA LYS A 132 30.77 20.22 35.23
C LYS A 132 30.84 20.33 33.70
N SER A 133 31.37 19.32 33.02
CA SER A 133 31.63 19.42 31.58
C SER A 133 31.66 18.09 30.90
N CYS A 134 31.41 18.09 29.60
CA CYS A 134 31.68 16.99 28.71
C CYS A 134 32.13 17.53 27.35
N THR A 135 32.76 16.67 26.58
CA THR A 135 33.07 16.96 25.17
C THR A 135 32.08 16.23 24.29
N VAL A 136 31.35 16.95 23.44
CA VAL A 136 30.42 16.38 22.46
C VAL A 136 31.00 16.60 21.07
N SER A 137 31.22 15.52 20.33
CA SER A 137 31.72 15.56 18.96
C SER A 137 30.60 15.19 18.01
N TYR A 138 30.34 16.05 17.03
CA TYR A 138 29.37 15.82 15.96
C TYR A 138 30.09 15.55 14.65
N LYS A 139 29.73 14.49 13.96
CA LYS A 139 30.24 14.20 12.61
C LYS A 139 29.06 14.09 11.67
N PRO A 140 28.78 15.11 10.85
CA PRO A 140 27.78 15.00 9.79
C PRO A 140 28.27 14.02 8.73
N LEU A 141 27.36 13.18 8.19
CA LEU A 141 27.68 12.29 7.09
C LEU A 141 27.98 13.08 5.82
N ASP A 142 27.18 14.11 5.55
CA ASP A 142 27.41 15.06 4.46
C ASP A 142 28.11 16.33 4.98
N LYS A 143 29.39 16.45 4.70
CA LYS A 143 30.21 17.58 5.13
C LYS A 143 29.93 18.88 4.36
N ASN A 144 29.18 18.79 3.24
CA ASN A 144 28.88 19.95 2.40
C ASN A 144 27.58 20.65 2.79
N ARG A 145 26.81 20.07 3.72
CA ARG A 145 25.57 20.68 4.19
C ARG A 145 25.80 21.50 5.46
N PRO A 146 25.22 22.70 5.54
CA PRO A 146 25.23 23.47 6.78
C PRO A 146 24.39 22.72 7.84
N TYR A 147 24.87 22.71 9.04
CA TYR A 147 24.14 22.17 10.21
C TYR A 147 24.26 23.12 11.39
N MET A 148 23.30 23.00 12.29
CA MET A 148 23.30 23.69 13.55
C MET A 148 23.26 22.66 14.67
N ALA A 149 24.11 22.81 15.65
CA ALA A 149 24.10 22.00 16.87
C ALA A 149 23.89 22.93 18.07
N ASN A 150 22.91 22.59 18.90
CA ASN A 150 22.62 23.32 20.12
C ASN A 150 22.69 22.37 21.32
N ILE A 151 23.16 22.89 22.45
CA ILE A 151 23.08 22.23 23.73
C ILE A 151 21.95 22.91 24.49
N ILE A 152 20.96 22.16 24.89
CA ILE A 152 19.76 22.68 25.57
C ILE A 152 19.63 21.94 26.91
N ASP A 153 19.20 22.64 27.95
CA ASP A 153 18.86 22.03 29.21
C ASP A 153 17.71 21.03 29.06
N ALA A 154 17.85 19.85 29.65
CA ALA A 154 16.89 18.78 29.47
C ALA A 154 15.49 19.09 30.03
N GLU A 155 15.42 19.85 31.13
CA GLU A 155 14.13 20.25 31.70
C GLU A 155 13.45 21.33 30.84
N TYR A 156 14.23 22.28 30.33
CA TYR A 156 13.71 23.25 29.36
C TYR A 156 13.18 22.58 28.10
N PHE A 157 13.88 21.56 27.58
CA PHE A 157 13.46 20.80 26.42
C PHE A 157 12.12 20.08 26.63
N LYS A 158 11.95 19.41 27.78
CA LYS A 158 10.69 18.76 28.16
C LYS A 158 9.52 19.73 28.30
N GLN A 159 9.77 20.92 28.81
CA GLN A 159 8.72 21.93 29.04
C GLN A 159 8.32 22.66 27.75
N SER A 160 9.22 22.83 26.80
CA SER A 160 8.98 23.60 25.58
C SER A 160 8.08 22.91 24.57
N GLY A 161 7.80 21.62 24.75
CA GLY A 161 7.05 20.82 23.75
C GLY A 161 7.77 20.67 22.41
N VAL A 162 8.96 21.24 22.28
CA VAL A 162 9.81 21.12 21.10
C VAL A 162 10.44 19.75 21.15
N GLY A 163 10.12 18.86 20.24
CA GLY A 163 10.83 17.58 20.10
C GLY A 163 9.99 16.33 20.30
N GLN A 164 8.67 16.44 20.31
CA GLN A 164 7.83 15.23 20.26
C GLN A 164 8.01 14.46 18.93
N ASP A 165 8.54 15.14 17.90
CA ASP A 165 8.81 14.57 16.57
C ASP A 165 10.30 14.27 16.34
N ILE A 166 11.17 14.45 17.34
CA ILE A 166 12.59 14.07 17.21
C ILE A 166 12.75 12.66 17.75
N ALA A 167 12.82 11.68 16.83
CA ALA A 167 13.25 10.34 17.17
C ALA A 167 14.70 10.40 17.65
N PHE A 168 14.94 10.21 18.95
CA PHE A 168 16.25 9.86 19.45
C PHE A 168 16.51 8.42 19.00
N VAL A 169 17.45 8.24 18.10
CA VAL A 169 17.96 6.91 17.77
C VAL A 169 18.97 6.56 18.85
N ASP A 170 18.60 5.60 19.70
CA ASP A 170 19.50 4.98 20.67
C ASP A 170 20.63 4.20 19.99
#